data_ee0836227534e17dd108aa1916cd0cf0
#
_entry.id   ee0836227534e17dd108aa1916cd0cf0
#
_cell.length_a   1.000
_cell.length_b   1.000
_cell.length_c   1.000
_cell.angle_alpha   90.00
_cell.angle_beta   90.00
_cell.angle_gamma   90.00
#
_symmetry.space_group_name_H-M   'P 1'
#
loop_
_entity.id
_entity.type
_entity.pdbx_description
1 polymer ?
#
loop_
_entity_poly.entity_id
_entity_poly.type
_entity_poly.pdbx_seq_one_letter_code
_entity_poly.pdbx_strand_id
1 'polypeptide(L)'
;FQSKPHFWLVFHLLGATLAAFRPRDSKLKCEPSLTTASGLLASAITGPICSGDLLFEDNFDTFDYETWQHEITLAGGGNWEFQWYTNNRSNSYTEQGVLIIRPTLSANDFGESFLTSGTLNLHGGAPADQCTNAQFWGCERTGNPMNVLNPIKSARIRTVNSFAFKYGKVEVNAKMPSGDWLWPAIWFLPKHNSYGSWPASGEIDLLESRGNRDLMQGGVHVGVEQMTSTLQYGPYPQQNAWKTTHFARNTAQGNGFNKDFHRYQLEWTPDRITFSIDDVETGTINVGDGFWLYGNFDAKAPGIENPWRFGSSMAPFDQEFYCIINLAVGGTGYFPDDAVNPGGKPWLNTSPRAATEFWNGRNQWLPTWKLEENFSKDASLQVDYVRIWAL
;
A
#
# COMPACT_ATOMS: atom_id res chain seq x y z
N PHE A 1 58.66 -33.72 10.14
CA PHE A 1 57.53 -33.53 11.10
C PHE A 1 56.81 -32.25 10.77
N GLN A 2 55.77 -32.31 9.95
CA GLN A 2 54.89 -31.21 9.65
C GLN A 2 53.47 -31.64 10.01
N SER A 3 52.89 -30.97 10.99
CA SER A 3 51.47 -31.11 11.38
C SER A 3 50.60 -30.24 10.48
N LYS A 4 49.61 -30.84 9.82
CA LYS A 4 48.56 -30.14 9.06
C LYS A 4 47.49 -29.63 10.02
N PRO A 5 46.96 -28.40 9.81
CA PRO A 5 45.77 -27.95 10.57
C PRO A 5 44.52 -28.52 9.94
N HIS A 6 43.63 -29.06 10.75
CA HIS A 6 42.28 -29.46 10.36
C HIS A 6 41.39 -28.24 10.31
N PHE A 7 40.89 -27.93 9.11
CA PHE A 7 39.79 -26.97 8.91
C PHE A 7 38.47 -27.68 9.26
N TRP A 8 37.80 -27.24 10.31
CA TRP A 8 36.41 -27.54 10.56
C TRP A 8 35.54 -26.64 9.76
N LEU A 9 34.86 -27.16 8.71
CA LEU A 9 33.74 -26.46 8.03
C LEU A 9 32.53 -26.51 8.96
N VAL A 10 32.20 -25.41 9.56
CA VAL A 10 30.91 -25.22 10.22
C VAL A 10 29.89 -24.90 9.14
N PHE A 11 29.07 -25.88 8.77
CA PHE A 11 27.87 -25.65 7.99
C PHE A 11 26.86 -24.89 8.87
N HIS A 12 26.70 -23.60 8.65
CA HIS A 12 25.53 -22.88 9.09
C HIS A 12 24.37 -23.26 8.15
N LEU A 13 23.51 -24.15 8.63
CA LEU A 13 22.18 -24.34 8.07
C LEU A 13 21.42 -23.04 8.29
N LEU A 14 21.28 -22.25 7.24
CA LEU A 14 20.30 -21.17 7.13
C LEU A 14 18.92 -21.85 7.13
N GLY A 15 18.34 -21.97 8.32
CA GLY A 15 16.93 -22.33 8.46
C GLY A 15 16.10 -21.15 8.03
N ALA A 16 15.46 -21.26 6.88
CA ALA A 16 14.28 -20.44 6.60
C ALA A 16 13.27 -20.76 7.71
N THR A 17 13.00 -19.80 8.58
CA THR A 17 11.89 -19.87 9.52
C THR A 17 10.61 -19.69 8.74
N LEU A 18 10.09 -20.79 8.17
CA LEU A 18 8.65 -20.92 7.94
C LEU A 18 7.99 -20.54 9.28
N ALA A 19 7.10 -19.55 9.26
CA ALA A 19 6.29 -19.22 10.42
C ALA A 19 5.71 -20.53 10.96
N ALA A 20 6.27 -20.98 12.09
CA ALA A 20 5.87 -22.25 12.65
C ALA A 20 4.46 -22.07 13.18
N PHE A 21 3.48 -22.62 12.49
CA PHE A 21 2.13 -22.80 13.02
C PHE A 21 2.30 -23.44 14.41
N ARG A 22 2.00 -22.67 15.47
CA ARG A 22 1.97 -23.25 16.81
C ARG A 22 0.91 -24.33 16.83
N PRO A 23 1.24 -25.59 17.17
CA PRO A 23 0.23 -26.63 17.26
C PRO A 23 -0.83 -26.15 18.26
N ARG A 24 -2.07 -26.17 17.85
CA ARG A 24 -3.23 -25.83 18.68
C ARG A 24 -3.23 -26.71 19.94
N ASP A 25 -3.43 -26.09 21.10
CA ASP A 25 -3.67 -26.83 22.33
C ASP A 25 -4.89 -27.72 22.14
N SER A 26 -4.75 -29.03 22.22
CA SER A 26 -5.75 -30.06 21.85
C SER A 26 -7.07 -30.00 22.65
N LYS A 27 -7.20 -29.02 23.55
CA LYS A 27 -8.37 -28.81 24.42
C LYS A 27 -9.29 -27.68 23.97
N LEU A 28 -8.88 -26.81 23.03
CA LEU A 28 -9.74 -25.72 22.51
C LEU A 28 -10.61 -26.30 21.38
N LYS A 29 -11.94 -26.28 21.59
CA LYS A 29 -12.91 -26.57 20.52
C LYS A 29 -12.73 -25.56 19.40
N CYS A 30 -12.55 -26.05 18.16
CA CYS A 30 -12.58 -25.23 16.98
C CYS A 30 -14.00 -24.68 16.78
N GLU A 31 -14.17 -23.37 16.88
CA GLU A 31 -15.36 -22.67 16.38
C GLU A 31 -15.08 -22.28 14.92
N PRO A 32 -15.77 -22.87 13.94
CA PRO A 32 -15.50 -22.60 12.54
C PRO A 32 -15.67 -21.10 12.23
N SER A 33 -14.66 -20.51 11.59
CA SER A 33 -14.69 -19.11 11.15
C SER A 33 -15.39 -18.98 9.80
N LEU A 34 -15.97 -17.80 9.54
CA LEU A 34 -16.43 -17.38 8.22
C LEU A 34 -15.32 -16.90 7.31
N THR A 35 -14.11 -16.78 7.82
CA THR A 35 -12.91 -16.40 7.07
C THR A 35 -12.56 -17.47 6.06
N THR A 36 -12.25 -17.04 4.83
CA THR A 36 -11.60 -17.88 3.83
C THR A 36 -10.23 -17.30 3.49
N ALA A 37 -9.29 -18.15 3.12
CA ALA A 37 -7.97 -17.74 2.70
C ALA A 37 -7.47 -18.61 1.53
N SER A 38 -6.66 -18.02 0.66
CA SER A 38 -6.05 -18.70 -0.48
C SER A 38 -4.66 -18.16 -0.79
N GLY A 39 -3.92 -18.86 -1.65
CA GLY A 39 -2.54 -18.58 -2.00
C GLY A 39 -1.56 -19.60 -1.43
N LEU A 40 -0.27 -19.45 -1.72
CA LEU A 40 0.76 -20.42 -1.34
C LEU A 40 0.84 -20.60 0.19
N LEU A 41 0.78 -19.51 0.94
CA LEU A 41 0.85 -19.56 2.42
C LEU A 41 -0.43 -20.12 3.02
N ALA A 42 -1.60 -19.82 2.46
CA ALA A 42 -2.86 -20.39 2.93
C ALA A 42 -2.95 -21.91 2.70
N SER A 43 -2.23 -22.47 1.73
CA SER A 43 -2.18 -23.91 1.49
C SER A 43 -1.48 -24.68 2.61
N ALA A 44 -0.72 -24.01 3.47
CA ALA A 44 -0.12 -24.59 4.65
C ALA A 44 -1.11 -24.77 5.83
N ILE A 45 -2.30 -24.15 5.74
CA ILE A 45 -3.36 -24.28 6.73
C ILE A 45 -3.98 -25.67 6.59
N THR A 46 -3.76 -26.54 7.57
CA THR A 46 -4.33 -27.89 7.61
C THR A 46 -5.58 -27.92 8.48
N GLY A 47 -6.72 -28.32 7.90
CA GLY A 47 -8.00 -28.43 8.63
C GLY A 47 -8.87 -27.17 8.53
N PRO A 48 -9.98 -27.11 9.29
CA PRO A 48 -10.87 -25.96 9.28
C PRO A 48 -10.21 -24.74 9.91
N ILE A 49 -10.45 -23.55 9.31
CA ILE A 49 -10.07 -22.27 9.92
C ILE A 49 -11.01 -22.03 11.10
N CYS A 50 -10.44 -21.75 12.27
CA CYS A 50 -11.20 -21.49 13.47
C CYS A 50 -11.09 -20.01 13.86
N SER A 51 -12.11 -19.50 14.54
CA SER A 51 -12.14 -18.14 15.06
C SER A 51 -10.86 -17.83 15.88
N GLY A 52 -10.22 -16.71 15.58
CA GLY A 52 -9.00 -16.25 16.22
C GLY A 52 -7.70 -16.92 15.73
N ASP A 53 -7.77 -17.84 14.75
CA ASP A 53 -6.53 -18.40 14.16
C ASP A 53 -5.72 -17.29 13.50
N LEU A 54 -4.41 -17.25 13.78
CA LEU A 54 -3.46 -16.41 13.05
C LEU A 54 -3.22 -17.05 11.67
N LEU A 55 -3.65 -16.36 10.61
CA LEU A 55 -3.60 -16.86 9.24
C LEU A 55 -2.39 -16.35 8.46
N PHE A 56 -1.91 -15.17 8.81
CA PHE A 56 -0.78 -14.54 8.17
C PHE A 56 -0.01 -13.71 9.19
N GLU A 57 1.29 -13.82 9.18
CA GLU A 57 2.20 -12.99 9.96
C GLU A 57 3.49 -12.75 9.18
N ASP A 58 3.93 -11.50 9.12
CA ASP A 58 5.29 -11.15 8.74
C ASP A 58 5.81 -10.08 9.70
N ASN A 59 6.92 -10.37 10.39
CA ASN A 59 7.62 -9.49 11.31
C ASN A 59 8.86 -8.84 10.67
N PHE A 60 9.04 -9.02 9.37
CA PHE A 60 10.10 -8.43 8.56
C PHE A 60 11.53 -8.66 9.08
N ASP A 61 11.77 -9.78 9.78
CA ASP A 61 13.13 -10.20 10.18
C ASP A 61 14.05 -10.32 8.97
N THR A 62 13.51 -10.79 7.86
CA THR A 62 14.14 -10.82 6.54
C THR A 62 13.10 -10.47 5.48
N PHE A 63 13.56 -10.00 4.30
CA PHE A 63 12.64 -9.77 3.19
C PHE A 63 12.29 -11.10 2.52
N ASP A 64 11.04 -11.55 2.67
CA ASP A 64 10.54 -12.78 2.05
C ASP A 64 9.96 -12.53 0.65
N TYR A 65 10.69 -12.95 -0.38
CA TYR A 65 10.29 -12.79 -1.79
C TYR A 65 9.20 -13.77 -2.23
N GLU A 66 8.98 -14.85 -1.50
CA GLU A 66 7.87 -15.77 -1.77
C GLU A 66 6.54 -15.18 -1.24
N THR A 67 6.62 -14.40 -0.18
CA THR A 67 5.48 -13.68 0.39
C THR A 67 5.17 -12.40 -0.39
N TRP A 68 6.17 -11.57 -0.65
CA TRP A 68 6.00 -10.23 -1.22
C TRP A 68 6.50 -10.11 -2.64
N GLN A 69 5.57 -10.05 -3.59
CA GLN A 69 5.89 -9.70 -4.97
C GLN A 69 6.05 -8.19 -5.13
N HIS A 70 7.17 -7.74 -5.72
CA HIS A 70 7.32 -6.36 -6.13
C HIS A 70 6.49 -6.05 -7.38
N GLU A 71 5.82 -4.91 -7.40
CA GLU A 71 5.40 -4.31 -8.64
C GLU A 71 6.58 -3.58 -9.29
N ILE A 72 6.71 -3.72 -10.60
CA ILE A 72 7.73 -3.08 -11.43
C ILE A 72 6.99 -2.35 -12.55
N THR A 73 6.87 -1.03 -12.45
CA THR A 73 6.05 -0.27 -13.41
C THR A 73 6.24 1.24 -13.29
N LEU A 74 6.05 1.93 -14.41
CA LEU A 74 5.98 3.39 -14.55
C LEU A 74 4.52 3.91 -14.52
N ALA A 75 3.52 3.03 -14.30
CA ALA A 75 2.11 3.32 -14.54
C ALA A 75 1.50 4.45 -13.68
N GLY A 76 2.12 4.77 -12.52
CA GLY A 76 1.64 5.85 -11.66
C GLY A 76 0.27 5.57 -11.01
N GLY A 77 -0.07 4.29 -10.76
CA GLY A 77 -1.22 3.86 -9.97
C GLY A 77 -2.60 4.34 -10.46
N GLY A 78 -2.71 4.87 -11.68
CA GLY A 78 -3.94 5.51 -12.18
C GLY A 78 -4.09 6.98 -11.75
N ASN A 79 -3.23 7.49 -10.86
CA ASN A 79 -3.26 8.87 -10.35
C ASN A 79 -2.15 9.75 -10.95
N TRP A 80 -1.46 9.26 -11.98
CA TRP A 80 -0.28 9.90 -12.56
C TRP A 80 0.78 10.24 -11.52
N GLU A 81 0.98 9.33 -10.56
CA GLU A 81 2.00 9.45 -9.53
C GLU A 81 3.39 9.60 -10.15
N PHE A 82 4.30 10.30 -9.46
CA PHE A 82 5.58 10.71 -10.05
C PHE A 82 6.71 9.71 -9.85
N GLN A 83 6.53 8.69 -8.99
CA GLN A 83 7.47 7.58 -8.87
C GLN A 83 7.23 6.51 -9.92
N TRP A 84 8.23 5.70 -10.12
CA TRP A 84 8.08 4.36 -10.65
C TRP A 84 8.47 3.35 -9.58
N TYR A 85 7.84 2.19 -9.62
CA TYR A 85 8.11 1.12 -8.67
C TYR A 85 9.15 0.17 -9.22
N THR A 86 10.06 -0.27 -8.35
CA THR A 86 11.20 -1.11 -8.68
C THR A 86 11.45 -2.17 -7.62
N ASN A 87 12.11 -3.25 -8.01
CA ASN A 87 12.62 -4.28 -7.11
C ASN A 87 14.07 -3.99 -6.69
N ASN A 88 14.41 -2.74 -6.40
CA ASN A 88 15.76 -2.37 -5.99
C ASN A 88 15.87 -2.32 -4.46
N ARG A 89 16.95 -2.91 -3.90
CA ARG A 89 17.20 -2.91 -2.45
C ARG A 89 17.50 -1.53 -1.87
N SER A 90 17.75 -0.52 -2.69
CA SER A 90 17.79 0.87 -2.21
C SER A 90 16.39 1.44 -1.93
N ASN A 91 15.33 0.82 -2.44
CA ASN A 91 13.95 1.28 -2.30
C ASN A 91 13.10 0.39 -1.39
N SER A 92 13.44 -0.89 -1.22
CA SER A 92 12.77 -1.79 -0.27
C SER A 92 13.74 -2.80 0.31
N TYR A 93 13.79 -2.86 1.64
CA TYR A 93 14.66 -3.78 2.37
C TYR A 93 14.16 -3.93 3.81
N THR A 94 14.70 -4.92 4.53
CA THR A 94 14.46 -5.05 5.98
C THR A 94 15.70 -4.66 6.76
N GLU A 95 15.50 -4.01 7.88
CA GLU A 95 16.55 -3.62 8.80
C GLU A 95 16.05 -3.72 10.25
N GLN A 96 16.70 -4.53 11.06
CA GLN A 96 16.37 -4.74 12.48
C GLN A 96 14.89 -5.15 12.71
N GLY A 97 14.35 -6.03 11.86
CA GLY A 97 12.95 -6.47 11.96
C GLY A 97 11.94 -5.45 11.47
N VAL A 98 12.36 -4.48 10.65
CA VAL A 98 11.46 -3.46 10.08
C VAL A 98 11.59 -3.44 8.57
N LEU A 99 10.48 -3.52 7.86
CA LEU A 99 10.44 -3.22 6.42
C LEU A 99 10.61 -1.72 6.22
N ILE A 100 11.53 -1.35 5.34
CA ILE A 100 11.78 0.03 4.94
C ILE A 100 11.42 0.18 3.45
N ILE A 101 10.49 1.07 3.14
CA ILE A 101 10.25 1.52 1.76
C ILE A 101 10.69 2.97 1.66
N ARG A 102 11.74 3.19 0.85
CA ARG A 102 12.45 4.47 0.76
C ARG A 102 12.38 5.05 -0.65
N PRO A 103 12.05 6.34 -0.81
CA PRO A 103 12.14 7.01 -2.10
C PRO A 103 13.59 7.38 -2.42
N THR A 104 13.97 7.26 -3.68
CA THR A 104 15.27 7.73 -4.21
C THR A 104 15.05 8.46 -5.53
N LEU A 105 16.04 9.26 -5.95
CA LEU A 105 15.96 10.03 -7.19
C LEU A 105 16.41 9.17 -8.38
N SER A 106 15.61 9.13 -9.45
CA SER A 106 16.01 8.47 -10.69
C SER A 106 17.26 9.11 -11.31
N ALA A 107 17.43 10.43 -11.13
CA ALA A 107 18.59 11.15 -11.60
C ALA A 107 19.92 10.71 -10.95
N ASN A 108 19.89 10.13 -9.75
CA ASN A 108 21.09 9.61 -9.10
C ASN A 108 21.70 8.40 -9.84
N ASP A 109 20.86 7.61 -10.50
CA ASP A 109 21.31 6.43 -11.24
C ASP A 109 21.61 6.75 -12.71
N PHE A 110 20.82 7.65 -13.32
CA PHE A 110 20.85 7.86 -14.77
C PHE A 110 21.35 9.25 -15.18
N GLY A 111 21.48 10.18 -14.25
CA GLY A 111 21.75 11.60 -14.52
C GLY A 111 20.50 12.40 -14.88
N GLU A 112 20.52 13.71 -14.65
CA GLU A 112 19.36 14.59 -14.90
C GLU A 112 18.96 14.65 -16.38
N SER A 113 19.92 14.65 -17.31
CA SER A 113 19.65 14.69 -18.74
C SER A 113 18.85 13.48 -19.22
N PHE A 114 19.02 12.32 -18.59
CA PHE A 114 18.28 11.11 -18.92
C PHE A 114 16.77 11.27 -18.69
N LEU A 115 16.36 12.05 -17.68
CA LEU A 115 14.94 12.28 -17.42
C LEU A 115 14.23 12.98 -18.59
N THR A 116 14.96 13.75 -19.39
CA THR A 116 14.42 14.51 -20.53
C THR A 116 14.73 13.94 -21.89
N SER A 117 15.49 12.84 -21.99
CA SER A 117 15.93 12.28 -23.28
C SER A 117 16.10 10.76 -23.28
N GLY A 118 16.10 10.12 -22.11
CA GLY A 118 16.29 8.68 -21.96
C GLY A 118 15.02 7.90 -22.17
N THR A 119 15.17 6.57 -22.27
CA THR A 119 14.06 5.60 -22.28
C THR A 119 14.24 4.62 -21.13
N LEU A 120 13.26 4.52 -20.27
CA LEU A 120 13.15 3.43 -19.31
C LEU A 120 12.34 2.30 -19.94
N ASN A 121 12.98 1.15 -20.10
CA ASN A 121 12.34 -0.09 -20.57
C ASN A 121 12.42 -1.11 -19.43
N LEU A 122 11.23 -1.52 -18.93
CA LEU A 122 11.06 -2.42 -17.78
C LEU A 122 10.58 -3.82 -18.20
N HIS A 123 10.63 -4.16 -19.51
CA HIS A 123 10.17 -5.48 -19.95
C HIS A 123 10.98 -6.63 -19.36
N GLY A 124 12.26 -6.39 -19.06
CA GLY A 124 13.13 -7.34 -18.36
C GLY A 124 13.38 -8.63 -19.14
N GLY A 125 14.42 -9.36 -18.73
CA GLY A 125 14.78 -10.65 -19.32
C GLY A 125 14.53 -11.85 -18.41
N ALA A 126 14.32 -11.64 -17.11
CA ALA A 126 14.06 -12.66 -16.12
C ALA A 126 12.70 -12.43 -15.44
N PRO A 127 12.02 -13.48 -14.95
CA PRO A 127 10.71 -13.34 -14.29
C PRO A 127 10.69 -12.31 -13.15
N ALA A 128 11.76 -12.20 -12.38
CA ALA A 128 11.87 -11.26 -11.27
C ALA A 128 11.98 -9.78 -11.69
N ASP A 129 12.33 -9.51 -12.96
CA ASP A 129 12.55 -8.17 -13.49
C ASP A 129 11.47 -7.76 -14.50
N GLN A 130 10.46 -8.60 -14.71
CA GLN A 130 9.39 -8.31 -15.66
C GLN A 130 8.48 -7.21 -15.15
N CYS A 131 8.12 -6.31 -16.05
CA CYS A 131 7.10 -5.30 -15.81
C CYS A 131 5.77 -5.96 -15.41
N THR A 132 5.15 -5.45 -14.35
CA THR A 132 3.92 -6.01 -13.77
C THR A 132 2.65 -5.30 -14.21
N ASN A 133 2.76 -4.09 -14.80
CA ASN A 133 1.61 -3.33 -15.27
C ASN A 133 1.99 -2.45 -16.47
N ALA A 134 1.46 -2.80 -17.64
CA ALA A 134 1.72 -2.10 -18.89
C ALA A 134 0.78 -0.89 -19.13
N GLN A 135 -0.26 -0.71 -18.33
CA GLN A 135 -1.18 0.43 -18.48
C GLN A 135 -0.41 1.76 -18.36
N PHE A 136 -0.91 2.79 -19.02
CA PHE A 136 -0.34 4.14 -18.97
C PHE A 136 1.17 4.18 -19.30
N TRP A 137 1.62 3.37 -20.29
CA TRP A 137 3.04 3.21 -20.65
C TRP A 137 3.90 2.73 -19.48
N GLY A 138 3.34 1.84 -18.68
CA GLY A 138 3.96 1.38 -17.43
C GLY A 138 5.18 0.47 -17.64
N CYS A 139 5.38 -0.12 -18.82
CA CYS A 139 6.52 -0.99 -19.10
C CYS A 139 7.62 -0.32 -19.92
N GLU A 140 7.31 0.74 -20.67
CA GLU A 140 8.29 1.50 -21.42
C GLU A 140 7.84 2.95 -21.56
N ARG A 141 8.75 3.89 -21.29
CA ARG A 141 8.49 5.31 -21.40
C ARG A 141 9.75 6.04 -21.82
N THR A 142 9.61 7.00 -22.74
CA THR A 142 10.67 7.91 -23.15
C THR A 142 10.38 9.29 -22.62
N GLY A 143 11.38 9.88 -21.95
CA GLY A 143 11.31 11.25 -21.44
C GLY A 143 11.54 12.29 -22.54
N ASN A 144 11.00 13.47 -22.34
CA ASN A 144 11.27 14.66 -23.14
C ASN A 144 11.20 15.91 -22.25
N PRO A 145 11.64 17.09 -22.75
CA PRO A 145 11.66 18.31 -21.93
C PRO A 145 10.29 18.77 -21.41
N MET A 146 9.19 18.36 -22.05
CA MET A 146 7.84 18.68 -21.63
C MET A 146 7.28 17.68 -20.61
N ASN A 147 7.67 16.40 -20.75
CA ASN A 147 7.24 15.31 -19.90
C ASN A 147 8.45 14.46 -19.52
N VAL A 148 9.02 14.74 -18.35
CA VAL A 148 10.15 13.98 -17.83
C VAL A 148 9.74 12.54 -17.50
N LEU A 149 10.70 11.63 -17.56
CA LEU A 149 10.55 10.31 -16.97
C LEU A 149 10.23 10.42 -15.48
N ASN A 150 9.61 9.39 -14.92
CA ASN A 150 9.32 9.32 -13.49
C ASN A 150 10.57 9.66 -12.68
N PRO A 151 10.64 10.83 -12.02
CA PRO A 151 11.87 11.31 -11.42
C PRO A 151 12.23 10.63 -10.10
N ILE A 152 11.30 9.88 -9.54
CA ILE A 152 11.45 9.19 -8.26
C ILE A 152 11.36 7.67 -8.47
N LYS A 153 12.20 6.92 -7.74
CA LYS A 153 12.06 5.48 -7.55
C LYS A 153 11.50 5.20 -6.17
N SER A 154 10.63 4.21 -6.08
CA SER A 154 10.06 3.72 -4.82
C SER A 154 9.73 2.24 -4.93
N ALA A 155 9.02 1.68 -3.96
CA ALA A 155 8.57 0.30 -4.00
C ALA A 155 7.08 0.17 -3.68
N ARG A 156 6.47 -0.83 -4.31
CA ARG A 156 5.15 -1.39 -4.02
C ARG A 156 5.29 -2.90 -3.96
N ILE A 157 4.92 -3.48 -2.83
CA ILE A 157 4.94 -4.93 -2.60
C ILE A 157 3.54 -5.44 -2.32
N ARG A 158 3.25 -6.68 -2.70
CA ARG A 158 1.91 -7.24 -2.58
C ARG A 158 1.91 -8.76 -2.35
N THR A 159 0.85 -9.25 -1.71
CA THR A 159 0.68 -10.68 -1.42
C THR A 159 -0.19 -11.42 -2.45
N VAL A 160 -0.36 -10.88 -3.65
CA VAL A 160 -1.32 -11.37 -4.66
C VAL A 160 -1.18 -12.86 -5.00
N ASN A 161 0.03 -13.41 -4.94
CA ASN A 161 0.31 -14.84 -5.22
C ASN A 161 0.40 -15.68 -3.95
N SER A 162 0.78 -15.07 -2.83
CA SER A 162 1.11 -15.77 -1.59
C SER A 162 -0.08 -15.90 -0.64
N PHE A 163 -0.86 -14.82 -0.47
CA PHE A 163 -1.94 -14.78 0.49
C PHE A 163 -3.04 -13.80 0.11
N ALA A 164 -4.27 -14.27 0.09
CA ALA A 164 -5.48 -13.46 0.02
C ALA A 164 -6.53 -14.06 0.98
N PHE A 165 -7.41 -13.22 1.50
CA PHE A 165 -8.42 -13.62 2.47
C PHE A 165 -9.72 -12.84 2.28
N LYS A 166 -10.80 -13.40 2.80
CA LYS A 166 -12.09 -12.74 2.92
C LYS A 166 -12.55 -12.82 4.36
N TYR A 167 -12.94 -11.69 4.92
CA TYR A 167 -13.29 -11.50 6.32
C TYR A 167 -12.15 -11.85 7.27
N GLY A 168 -12.02 -11.12 8.34
CA GLY A 168 -10.94 -11.31 9.30
C GLY A 168 -10.59 -10.02 10.03
N LYS A 169 -9.57 -10.11 10.85
CA LYS A 169 -8.95 -8.97 11.55
C LYS A 169 -7.55 -8.76 11.03
N VAL A 170 -7.23 -7.52 10.68
CA VAL A 170 -5.89 -7.11 10.25
C VAL A 170 -5.31 -6.16 11.27
N GLU A 171 -4.03 -6.30 11.54
CA GLU A 171 -3.25 -5.31 12.27
C GLU A 171 -1.91 -5.11 11.60
N VAL A 172 -1.60 -3.86 11.33
CA VAL A 172 -0.29 -3.46 10.80
C VAL A 172 0.31 -2.43 11.73
N ASN A 173 1.51 -2.70 12.24
CA ASN A 173 2.27 -1.74 13.03
C ASN A 173 3.23 -1.00 12.12
N ALA A 174 3.00 0.29 11.93
CA ALA A 174 3.76 1.08 10.95
C ALA A 174 3.99 2.52 11.42
N LYS A 175 5.09 3.11 10.93
CA LYS A 175 5.45 4.52 11.11
C LYS A 175 5.47 5.20 9.74
N MET A 176 4.73 6.31 9.64
CA MET A 176 4.59 7.03 8.39
C MET A 176 5.84 7.86 8.05
N PRO A 177 6.13 8.07 6.76
CA PRO A 177 7.20 8.95 6.33
C PRO A 177 6.87 10.42 6.60
N SER A 178 7.92 11.23 6.60
CA SER A 178 7.86 12.68 6.71
C SER A 178 8.71 13.32 5.61
N GLY A 179 8.08 14.09 4.76
CA GLY A 179 8.66 14.77 3.60
C GLY A 179 7.57 15.18 2.62
N ASP A 180 7.70 16.33 2.01
CA ASP A 180 6.66 16.88 1.15
C ASP A 180 6.31 15.94 -0.01
N TRP A 181 5.03 15.74 -0.24
CA TRP A 181 4.45 15.00 -1.36
C TRP A 181 4.69 13.49 -1.33
N LEU A 182 5.15 12.93 -0.18
CA LEU A 182 5.16 11.50 0.06
C LEU A 182 3.74 11.00 0.38
N TRP A 183 3.38 9.86 -0.18
CA TRP A 183 2.06 9.25 -0.06
C TRP A 183 2.21 7.76 0.29
N PRO A 184 2.34 7.42 1.57
CA PRO A 184 2.33 6.04 2.04
C PRO A 184 0.91 5.47 1.99
N ALA A 185 0.79 4.19 1.65
CA ALA A 185 -0.47 3.45 1.69
C ALA A 185 -0.26 1.99 2.10
N ILE A 186 -1.19 1.47 2.92
CA ILE A 186 -1.38 0.05 3.20
C ILE A 186 -2.85 -0.25 2.93
N TRP A 187 -3.11 -1.14 1.97
CA TRP A 187 -4.41 -1.30 1.38
C TRP A 187 -4.61 -2.68 0.77
N PHE A 188 -5.81 -2.97 0.29
CA PHE A 188 -6.18 -4.28 -0.23
C PHE A 188 -6.96 -4.15 -1.53
N LEU A 189 -6.63 -5.02 -2.50
CA LEU A 189 -7.37 -5.19 -3.74
C LEU A 189 -7.95 -6.60 -3.85
N PRO A 190 -9.07 -6.78 -4.57
CA PRO A 190 -9.63 -8.09 -4.79
C PRO A 190 -8.68 -8.97 -5.60
N LYS A 191 -8.55 -10.24 -5.20
CA LYS A 191 -7.77 -11.23 -5.94
C LYS A 191 -8.38 -11.49 -7.33
N HIS A 192 -9.68 -11.41 -7.42
CA HIS A 192 -10.45 -11.56 -8.64
C HIS A 192 -11.39 -10.36 -8.79
N ASN A 193 -11.47 -9.79 -9.97
CA ASN A 193 -12.43 -8.73 -10.28
C ASN A 193 -13.82 -9.32 -10.52
N SER A 194 -14.41 -9.96 -9.49
CA SER A 194 -15.65 -10.75 -9.59
C SER A 194 -16.87 -9.93 -10.03
N TYR A 195 -16.83 -8.61 -9.80
CA TYR A 195 -17.93 -7.69 -10.12
C TYR A 195 -17.56 -6.69 -11.22
N GLY A 196 -16.41 -6.87 -11.86
CA GLY A 196 -15.92 -6.00 -12.94
C GLY A 196 -14.70 -5.17 -12.53
N SER A 197 -14.30 -4.29 -13.42
CA SER A 197 -13.13 -3.43 -13.23
C SER A 197 -13.35 -2.43 -12.08
N TRP A 198 -12.24 -1.97 -11.50
CA TRP A 198 -12.25 -0.95 -10.45
C TRP A 198 -13.22 0.22 -10.75
N PRO A 199 -13.98 0.70 -9.77
CA PRO A 199 -14.10 0.27 -8.39
C PRO A 199 -15.22 -0.77 -8.14
N ALA A 200 -15.77 -1.41 -9.20
CA ALA A 200 -16.90 -2.32 -9.09
C ALA A 200 -16.59 -3.58 -8.25
N SER A 201 -15.33 -4.00 -8.19
CA SER A 201 -14.89 -5.11 -7.33
C SER A 201 -14.32 -4.67 -5.98
N GLY A 202 -14.35 -3.36 -5.68
CA GLY A 202 -13.96 -2.80 -4.39
C GLY A 202 -12.46 -2.56 -4.23
N GLU A 203 -12.11 -1.76 -3.21
CA GLU A 203 -10.76 -1.52 -2.68
C GLU A 203 -10.91 -1.14 -1.21
N ILE A 204 -10.02 -1.63 -0.35
CA ILE A 204 -10.01 -1.32 1.09
C ILE A 204 -8.70 -0.61 1.40
N ASP A 205 -8.74 0.69 1.64
CA ASP A 205 -7.59 1.48 2.08
C ASP A 205 -7.59 1.46 3.62
N LEU A 206 -6.73 0.60 4.20
CA LEU A 206 -6.58 0.55 5.66
C LEU A 206 -5.99 1.85 6.17
N LEU A 207 -4.96 2.34 5.48
CA LEU A 207 -4.37 3.64 5.78
C LEU A 207 -3.80 4.30 4.53
N GLU A 208 -4.00 5.61 4.48
CA GLU A 208 -3.28 6.54 3.62
C GLU A 208 -2.92 7.79 4.41
N SER A 209 -1.78 8.40 4.10
CA SER A 209 -1.32 9.63 4.74
C SER A 209 -0.50 10.47 3.76
N ARG A 210 -0.20 11.73 4.15
CA ARG A 210 0.67 12.63 3.42
C ARG A 210 1.88 12.98 4.28
N GLY A 211 3.06 12.90 3.70
CA GLY A 211 4.31 13.14 4.42
C GLY A 211 4.63 14.61 4.73
N ASN A 212 3.85 15.54 4.22
CA ASN A 212 4.05 16.97 4.46
C ASN A 212 3.86 17.32 5.94
N ARG A 213 4.82 18.07 6.54
CA ARG A 213 4.74 18.42 7.96
C ARG A 213 3.72 19.51 8.26
N ASP A 214 3.51 20.45 7.34
CA ASP A 214 2.71 21.66 7.56
C ASP A 214 1.65 21.88 6.46
N LEU A 215 1.12 20.79 5.89
CA LEU A 215 0.08 20.88 4.86
C LEU A 215 -1.27 21.20 5.49
N MET A 216 -1.85 22.32 5.07
CA MET A 216 -3.13 22.82 5.57
C MET A 216 -4.18 22.86 4.47
N GLN A 217 -5.37 22.36 4.72
CA GLN A 217 -6.55 22.55 3.86
C GLN A 217 -7.75 22.98 4.70
N GLY A 218 -8.37 24.11 4.35
CA GLY A 218 -9.53 24.61 5.09
C GLY A 218 -9.30 24.82 6.60
N GLY A 219 -8.06 25.12 7.02
CA GLY A 219 -7.71 25.27 8.43
C GLY A 219 -7.42 23.96 9.17
N VAL A 220 -7.41 22.83 8.48
CA VAL A 220 -7.11 21.51 9.06
C VAL A 220 -5.73 21.05 8.59
N HIS A 221 -4.93 20.49 9.49
CA HIS A 221 -3.70 19.78 9.13
C HIS A 221 -4.05 18.49 8.39
N VAL A 222 -3.66 18.39 7.13
CA VAL A 222 -3.91 17.22 6.26
C VAL A 222 -2.62 16.53 5.83
N GLY A 223 -1.51 16.85 6.48
CA GLY A 223 -0.19 16.23 6.29
C GLY A 223 0.04 15.07 7.26
N VAL A 224 1.22 15.05 7.90
CA VAL A 224 1.66 13.97 8.81
C VAL A 224 0.76 13.76 10.03
N GLU A 225 -0.03 14.77 10.42
CA GLU A 225 -0.99 14.67 11.49
C GLU A 225 -2.31 14.01 11.09
N GLN A 226 -2.51 13.73 9.80
CA GLN A 226 -3.73 13.08 9.31
C GLN A 226 -3.45 11.70 8.74
N MET A 227 -4.27 10.75 9.11
CA MET A 227 -4.40 9.44 8.49
C MET A 227 -5.84 9.23 8.05
N THR A 228 -6.05 8.56 6.93
CA THR A 228 -7.37 8.26 6.40
C THR A 228 -7.53 6.77 6.13
N SER A 229 -8.74 6.25 6.36
CA SER A 229 -9.19 4.92 5.91
C SER A 229 -10.39 5.08 4.99
N THR A 230 -10.45 4.28 3.92
CA THR A 230 -11.48 4.47 2.88
C THR A 230 -11.89 3.13 2.26
N LEU A 231 -13.13 3.01 1.82
CA LEU A 231 -13.55 1.99 0.86
C LEU A 231 -13.83 2.64 -0.49
N GLN A 232 -13.24 2.08 -1.56
CA GLN A 232 -13.57 2.48 -2.92
C GLN A 232 -14.59 1.47 -3.47
N TYR A 233 -15.75 1.96 -3.90
CA TYR A 233 -16.80 1.12 -4.47
C TYR A 233 -17.74 1.93 -5.36
N GLY A 234 -18.22 1.32 -6.41
CA GLY A 234 -19.13 1.95 -7.37
C GLY A 234 -19.21 1.15 -8.67
N PRO A 235 -20.25 1.34 -9.48
CA PRO A 235 -20.41 0.59 -10.73
C PRO A 235 -19.32 0.92 -11.77
N TYR A 236 -18.73 2.11 -11.71
CA TYR A 236 -17.64 2.58 -12.59
C TYR A 236 -16.94 3.81 -11.96
N PRO A 237 -15.74 4.21 -12.42
CA PRO A 237 -14.90 5.21 -11.74
C PRO A 237 -15.59 6.56 -11.45
N GLN A 238 -16.42 7.07 -12.36
CA GLN A 238 -17.12 8.35 -12.19
C GLN A 238 -18.23 8.29 -11.14
N GLN A 239 -18.64 7.08 -10.74
CA GLN A 239 -19.63 6.81 -9.69
C GLN A 239 -19.00 6.10 -8.48
N ASN A 240 -17.72 6.36 -8.23
CA ASN A 240 -17.07 5.88 -7.01
C ASN A 240 -17.63 6.63 -5.78
N ALA A 241 -18.22 5.89 -4.86
CA ALA A 241 -18.89 6.43 -3.68
C ALA A 241 -17.98 6.55 -2.44
N TRP A 242 -16.66 6.56 -2.63
CA TRP A 242 -15.65 6.58 -1.56
C TRP A 242 -15.90 7.63 -0.46
N LYS A 243 -16.48 8.79 -0.80
CA LYS A 243 -16.78 9.86 0.19
C LYS A 243 -17.75 9.43 1.30
N THR A 244 -18.54 8.41 1.06
CA THR A 244 -19.48 7.89 2.07
C THR A 244 -18.82 6.96 3.10
N THR A 245 -17.60 6.55 2.81
CA THR A 245 -16.82 5.57 3.58
C THR A 245 -15.40 6.06 3.90
N HIS A 246 -15.18 7.36 3.84
CA HIS A 246 -13.90 8.02 4.11
C HIS A 246 -13.84 8.52 5.54
N PHE A 247 -12.92 8.02 6.32
CA PHE A 247 -12.71 8.38 7.72
C PHE A 247 -11.32 8.99 7.90
N ALA A 248 -11.26 10.19 8.44
CA ALA A 248 -10.02 10.88 8.77
C ALA A 248 -9.80 10.91 10.29
N ARG A 249 -8.62 10.54 10.72
CA ARG A 249 -8.14 10.70 12.10
C ARG A 249 -7.02 11.72 12.12
N ASN A 250 -7.17 12.76 12.94
CA ASN A 250 -6.14 13.77 13.15
C ASN A 250 -5.55 13.63 14.55
N THR A 251 -4.24 13.81 14.65
CA THR A 251 -3.52 14.01 15.91
C THR A 251 -3.34 15.50 16.19
N ALA A 252 -2.89 15.84 17.39
CA ALA A 252 -2.49 17.20 17.71
C ALA A 252 -1.27 17.62 16.86
N GLN A 253 -1.18 18.90 16.53
CA GLN A 253 -0.06 19.48 15.81
C GLN A 253 1.28 19.09 16.45
N GLY A 254 2.22 18.64 15.64
CA GLY A 254 3.54 18.19 16.08
C GLY A 254 3.60 16.73 16.59
N ASN A 255 2.45 16.05 16.72
CA ASN A 255 2.33 14.64 17.12
C ASN A 255 1.89 13.74 15.95
N GLY A 256 2.39 14.02 14.75
CA GLY A 256 2.01 13.29 13.54
C GLY A 256 2.37 11.81 13.59
N PHE A 257 1.69 11.02 12.75
CA PHE A 257 1.91 9.57 12.58
C PHE A 257 3.31 9.19 12.09
N ASN A 258 4.13 10.18 11.78
CA ASN A 258 5.56 10.05 11.46
C ASN A 258 6.48 10.02 12.70
N LYS A 259 5.96 10.23 13.91
CA LYS A 259 6.78 10.31 15.13
C LYS A 259 7.10 8.96 15.70
N ASP A 260 6.12 8.05 15.70
CA ASP A 260 6.24 6.72 16.27
C ASP A 260 5.49 5.68 15.44
N PHE A 261 5.63 4.41 15.80
CA PHE A 261 4.83 3.33 15.27
C PHE A 261 3.43 3.36 15.87
N HIS A 262 2.43 3.13 15.02
CA HIS A 262 1.02 3.02 15.38
C HIS A 262 0.44 1.73 14.83
N ARG A 263 -0.54 1.15 15.53
CA ARG A 263 -1.26 -0.04 15.07
C ARG A 263 -2.48 0.39 14.27
N TYR A 264 -2.48 0.08 12.99
CA TYR A 264 -3.59 0.32 12.08
C TYR A 264 -4.36 -0.98 11.94
N GLN A 265 -5.68 -0.93 12.21
CA GLN A 265 -6.49 -2.12 12.42
C GLN A 265 -7.74 -2.08 11.56
N LEU A 266 -8.10 -3.26 11.02
CA LEU A 266 -9.32 -3.54 10.28
C LEU A 266 -10.04 -4.73 10.93
N GLU A 267 -11.32 -4.59 11.23
CA GLU A 267 -12.21 -5.72 11.45
C GLU A 267 -13.23 -5.77 10.32
N TRP A 268 -13.16 -6.82 9.52
CA TRP A 268 -13.98 -7.01 8.35
C TRP A 268 -14.83 -8.28 8.48
N THR A 269 -16.13 -8.09 8.69
CA THR A 269 -17.12 -9.13 8.90
C THR A 269 -18.12 -9.20 7.74
N PRO A 270 -19.03 -10.19 7.67
CA PRO A 270 -20.09 -10.21 6.66
C PRO A 270 -21.09 -9.04 6.74
N ASP A 271 -21.12 -8.31 7.87
CA ASP A 271 -22.13 -7.29 8.14
C ASP A 271 -21.56 -5.87 8.26
N ARG A 272 -20.26 -5.76 8.59
CA ARG A 272 -19.63 -4.46 8.83
C ARG A 272 -18.13 -4.47 8.54
N ILE A 273 -17.61 -3.29 8.33
CA ILE A 273 -16.17 -2.99 8.26
C ILE A 273 -15.87 -1.90 9.28
N THR A 274 -14.92 -2.15 10.18
CA THR A 274 -14.48 -1.20 11.21
C THR A 274 -13.01 -0.94 11.08
N PHE A 275 -12.62 0.33 11.07
CA PHE A 275 -11.24 0.81 11.11
C PHE A 275 -10.90 1.34 12.50
N SER A 276 -9.68 1.05 12.98
CA SER A 276 -9.17 1.55 14.25
C SER A 276 -7.70 1.92 14.15
N ILE A 277 -7.24 2.80 15.05
CA ILE A 277 -5.83 3.10 15.26
C ILE A 277 -5.57 2.98 16.76
N ASP A 278 -4.57 2.19 17.14
CA ASP A 278 -4.18 1.97 18.55
C ASP A 278 -5.38 1.56 19.42
N ASP A 279 -6.22 0.66 18.90
CA ASP A 279 -7.47 0.16 19.50
C ASP A 279 -8.59 1.21 19.64
N VAL A 280 -8.43 2.39 19.04
CA VAL A 280 -9.47 3.43 19.01
C VAL A 280 -10.16 3.42 17.66
N GLU A 281 -11.45 3.12 17.65
CA GLU A 281 -12.27 3.15 16.42
C GLU A 281 -12.19 4.53 15.75
N THR A 282 -11.93 4.51 14.44
CA THR A 282 -11.91 5.71 13.59
C THR A 282 -13.14 5.80 12.70
N GLY A 283 -13.72 4.67 12.34
CA GLY A 283 -14.95 4.61 11.56
C GLY A 283 -15.49 3.19 11.38
N THR A 284 -16.80 3.10 11.29
CA THR A 284 -17.51 1.84 11.05
C THR A 284 -18.53 2.01 9.94
N ILE A 285 -18.55 1.05 9.00
CA ILE A 285 -19.53 0.93 7.94
C ILE A 285 -20.41 -0.28 8.23
N ASN A 286 -21.70 -0.03 8.51
CA ASN A 286 -22.73 -1.05 8.59
C ASN A 286 -23.52 -1.00 7.29
N VAL A 287 -23.40 -2.03 6.45
CA VAL A 287 -23.91 -1.97 5.06
C VAL A 287 -25.43 -2.16 4.95
N GLY A 288 -26.08 -2.70 6.00
CA GLY A 288 -27.54 -2.95 5.98
C GLY A 288 -27.95 -3.78 4.76
N ASP A 289 -28.80 -3.20 3.91
CA ASP A 289 -29.29 -3.85 2.69
C ASP A 289 -28.29 -3.88 1.52
N GLY A 290 -27.05 -3.51 1.77
CA GLY A 290 -25.95 -3.63 0.82
C GLY A 290 -25.42 -2.32 0.26
N PHE A 291 -24.21 -2.40 -0.32
CA PHE A 291 -23.46 -1.24 -0.82
C PHE A 291 -24.14 -0.51 -1.97
N TRP A 292 -25.02 -1.18 -2.74
CA TRP A 292 -25.77 -0.50 -3.79
C TRP A 292 -26.69 0.58 -3.22
N LEU A 293 -27.46 0.23 -2.20
CA LEU A 293 -28.34 1.17 -1.50
C LEU A 293 -27.55 2.15 -0.65
N TYR A 294 -26.51 1.67 0.04
CA TYR A 294 -25.62 2.51 0.84
C TYR A 294 -24.98 3.65 -0.01
N GLY A 295 -24.57 3.36 -1.24
CA GLY A 295 -24.03 4.33 -2.19
C GLY A 295 -25.10 5.19 -2.87
N ASN A 296 -26.40 4.86 -2.71
CA ASN A 296 -27.54 5.50 -3.39
C ASN A 296 -27.41 5.48 -4.93
N PHE A 297 -27.04 4.32 -5.49
CA PHE A 297 -26.76 4.20 -6.93
C PHE A 297 -28.02 4.18 -7.78
N ASP A 298 -29.19 3.82 -7.25
CA ASP A 298 -30.46 3.98 -7.98
C ASP A 298 -30.71 5.43 -8.42
N ALA A 299 -30.32 6.39 -7.59
CA ALA A 299 -30.44 7.81 -7.91
C ALA A 299 -29.21 8.37 -8.65
N LYS A 300 -27.99 7.93 -8.28
CA LYS A 300 -26.74 8.47 -8.83
C LYS A 300 -26.33 7.88 -10.19
N ALA A 301 -26.78 6.65 -10.47
CA ALA A 301 -26.48 5.92 -11.69
C ALA A 301 -27.76 5.32 -12.31
N PRO A 302 -28.77 6.12 -12.65
CA PRO A 302 -30.05 5.62 -13.11
C PRO A 302 -29.88 4.84 -14.42
N GLY A 303 -30.50 3.66 -14.50
CA GLY A 303 -30.43 2.76 -15.65
C GLY A 303 -29.17 1.90 -15.72
N ILE A 304 -28.26 2.03 -14.77
CA ILE A 304 -27.12 1.12 -14.64
C ILE A 304 -27.54 -0.09 -13.82
N GLU A 305 -27.21 -1.27 -14.34
CA GLU A 305 -27.46 -2.51 -13.65
C GLU A 305 -26.54 -2.66 -12.43
N ASN A 306 -27.12 -3.05 -11.28
CA ASN A 306 -26.35 -3.30 -10.06
C ASN A 306 -25.39 -4.49 -10.28
N PRO A 307 -24.06 -4.29 -10.29
CA PRO A 307 -23.11 -5.36 -10.50
C PRO A 307 -23.12 -6.38 -9.35
N TRP A 308 -23.60 -5.98 -8.17
CA TRP A 308 -23.57 -6.77 -6.93
C TRP A 308 -24.86 -7.54 -6.64
N ARG A 309 -25.86 -7.49 -7.52
CA ARG A 309 -27.20 -8.08 -7.32
C ARG A 309 -27.21 -9.58 -7.02
N PHE A 310 -26.14 -10.30 -7.37
CA PHE A 310 -25.98 -11.74 -7.10
C PHE A 310 -24.98 -12.03 -5.96
N GLY A 311 -24.38 -11.00 -5.37
CA GLY A 311 -23.51 -11.11 -4.22
C GLY A 311 -24.29 -11.03 -2.90
N SER A 312 -23.57 -11.07 -1.79
CA SER A 312 -24.13 -10.78 -0.47
C SER A 312 -24.37 -9.27 -0.28
N SER A 313 -24.94 -8.87 0.85
CA SER A 313 -25.04 -7.44 1.23
C SER A 313 -23.65 -6.78 1.34
N MET A 314 -22.60 -7.56 1.66
CA MET A 314 -21.21 -7.07 1.73
C MET A 314 -20.56 -6.90 0.35
N ALA A 315 -21.15 -7.39 -0.75
CA ALA A 315 -20.56 -7.16 -2.10
C ALA A 315 -20.38 -5.67 -2.39
N PRO A 316 -19.19 -5.24 -2.90
CA PRO A 316 -18.13 -6.04 -3.52
C PRO A 316 -17.11 -6.64 -2.55
N PHE A 317 -17.22 -6.42 -1.25
CA PHE A 317 -16.27 -6.87 -0.22
C PHE A 317 -16.62 -8.27 0.32
N ASP A 318 -17.22 -9.13 -0.48
CA ASP A 318 -17.55 -10.53 -0.16
C ASP A 318 -16.71 -11.55 -0.94
N GLN A 319 -15.56 -11.13 -1.41
CA GLN A 319 -14.54 -11.90 -2.10
C GLN A 319 -13.17 -11.75 -1.43
N GLU A 320 -12.19 -12.55 -1.83
CA GLU A 320 -10.84 -12.48 -1.24
C GLU A 320 -10.05 -11.28 -1.76
N PHE A 321 -9.38 -10.60 -0.84
CA PHE A 321 -8.49 -9.46 -1.09
C PHE A 321 -7.06 -9.81 -0.67
N TYR A 322 -6.07 -9.24 -1.37
CA TYR A 322 -4.65 -9.34 -1.05
C TYR A 322 -4.10 -8.00 -0.55
N CYS A 323 -3.06 -8.06 0.27
CA CYS A 323 -2.42 -6.88 0.87
C CYS A 323 -1.44 -6.21 -0.10
N ILE A 324 -1.40 -4.88 -0.05
CA ILE A 324 -0.45 -4.03 -0.78
C ILE A 324 0.15 -3.00 0.18
N ILE A 325 1.47 -2.80 0.10
CA ILE A 325 2.20 -1.79 0.86
C ILE A 325 3.04 -1.00 -0.13
N ASN A 326 2.91 0.33 -0.13
CA ASN A 326 3.71 1.18 -1.01
C ASN A 326 3.97 2.57 -0.44
N LEU A 327 4.96 3.22 -1.04
CA LEU A 327 5.19 4.65 -0.88
C LEU A 327 5.12 5.31 -2.25
N ALA A 328 4.00 5.99 -2.54
CA ALA A 328 3.81 6.80 -3.73
C ALA A 328 4.35 8.22 -3.52
N VAL A 329 4.47 8.98 -4.59
CA VAL A 329 4.95 10.38 -4.57
C VAL A 329 4.13 11.22 -5.52
N GLY A 330 3.55 12.30 -5.03
CA GLY A 330 2.83 13.30 -5.83
C GLY A 330 1.57 12.76 -6.49
N GLY A 331 1.46 12.94 -7.81
CA GLY A 331 0.27 12.58 -8.58
C GLY A 331 -0.71 13.73 -8.78
N THR A 332 -1.78 13.46 -9.55
CA THR A 332 -2.74 14.50 -9.99
C THR A 332 -4.13 14.35 -9.36
N GLY A 333 -4.21 13.89 -8.11
CA GLY A 333 -5.51 13.72 -7.45
C GLY A 333 -5.44 13.78 -5.92
N TYR A 334 -4.44 13.15 -5.32
CA TYR A 334 -4.37 12.95 -3.87
C TYR A 334 -4.00 14.23 -3.08
N PHE A 335 -3.14 15.08 -3.64
CA PHE A 335 -2.77 16.37 -3.03
C PHE A 335 -3.63 17.49 -3.57
N PRO A 336 -4.52 18.09 -2.75
CA PRO A 336 -5.43 19.13 -3.21
C PRO A 336 -4.68 20.40 -3.68
N ASP A 337 -5.18 21.05 -4.73
CA ASP A 337 -4.58 22.28 -5.25
C ASP A 337 -4.82 23.49 -4.34
N ASP A 338 -5.86 23.46 -3.51
CA ASP A 338 -6.20 24.46 -2.50
C ASP A 338 -5.52 24.24 -1.15
N ALA A 339 -4.75 23.18 -1.00
CA ALA A 339 -3.95 22.96 0.21
C ALA A 339 -2.70 23.85 0.21
N VAL A 340 -2.39 24.40 1.37
CA VAL A 340 -1.24 25.29 1.59
C VAL A 340 -0.10 24.53 2.24
N ASN A 341 1.06 24.53 1.58
CA ASN A 341 2.31 23.98 2.09
C ASN A 341 3.36 25.09 2.14
N PRO A 342 4.23 25.21 3.14
CA PRO A 342 5.20 26.30 3.23
C PRO A 342 6.08 26.48 1.98
N GLY A 343 6.54 25.37 1.38
CA GLY A 343 7.31 25.38 0.13
C GLY A 343 6.48 25.60 -1.13
N GLY A 344 5.14 25.66 -1.02
CA GLY A 344 4.23 25.66 -2.14
C GLY A 344 4.10 24.28 -2.80
N LYS A 345 3.05 24.10 -3.61
CA LYS A 345 2.85 22.92 -4.48
C LYS A 345 3.29 23.29 -5.90
N PRO A 346 4.36 22.66 -6.43
CA PRO A 346 4.94 23.12 -7.70
C PRO A 346 4.14 22.73 -8.95
N TRP A 347 3.04 21.99 -8.81
CA TRP A 347 2.17 21.59 -9.93
C TRP A 347 0.69 21.80 -9.61
N LEU A 348 -0.13 21.85 -10.64
CA LEU A 348 -1.59 21.75 -10.54
C LEU A 348 -2.04 20.35 -10.96
N ASN A 349 -3.11 19.85 -10.33
CA ASN A 349 -3.68 18.52 -10.67
C ASN A 349 -4.23 18.48 -12.11
N THR A 350 -4.54 19.61 -12.71
CA THR A 350 -4.97 19.74 -14.10
C THR A 350 -3.82 19.91 -15.10
N SER A 351 -2.57 20.03 -14.62
CA SER A 351 -1.42 20.23 -15.50
C SER A 351 -1.09 18.96 -16.29
N PRO A 352 -0.98 19.02 -17.63
CA PRO A 352 -0.50 17.90 -18.43
C PRO A 352 1.01 17.64 -18.26
N ARG A 353 1.71 18.47 -17.49
CA ARG A 353 3.15 18.39 -17.21
C ARG A 353 3.46 18.29 -15.72
N ALA A 354 2.51 17.81 -14.93
CA ALA A 354 2.61 17.80 -13.47
C ALA A 354 3.92 17.19 -12.95
N ALA A 355 4.37 16.05 -13.51
CA ALA A 355 5.63 15.41 -13.13
C ALA A 355 6.87 16.29 -13.46
N THR A 356 6.84 17.02 -14.58
CA THR A 356 7.90 17.96 -14.96
C THR A 356 7.94 19.19 -14.03
N GLU A 357 6.77 19.71 -13.71
CA GLU A 357 6.64 20.85 -12.78
C GLU A 357 7.06 20.46 -11.37
N PHE A 358 6.68 19.26 -10.90
CA PHE A 358 7.16 18.69 -9.66
C PHE A 358 8.69 18.59 -9.63
N TRP A 359 9.31 18.02 -10.68
CA TRP A 359 10.77 17.87 -10.75
C TRP A 359 11.48 19.21 -10.80
N ASN A 360 11.00 20.15 -11.60
CA ASN A 360 11.57 21.50 -11.71
C ASN A 360 11.46 22.29 -10.39
N GLY A 361 10.42 22.03 -9.61
CA GLY A 361 10.22 22.59 -8.28
C GLY A 361 10.96 21.88 -7.14
N ARG A 362 11.86 20.93 -7.43
CA ARG A 362 12.49 20.08 -6.39
C ARG A 362 13.22 20.83 -5.28
N ASN A 363 13.72 22.01 -5.54
CA ASN A 363 14.36 22.84 -4.51
C ASN A 363 13.38 23.26 -3.39
N GLN A 364 12.07 23.18 -3.63
CA GLN A 364 11.03 23.53 -2.66
C GLN A 364 10.73 22.35 -1.71
N TRP A 365 10.74 21.12 -2.20
CA TRP A 365 10.29 19.94 -1.46
C TRP A 365 11.40 18.94 -1.11
N LEU A 366 12.43 18.78 -1.96
CA LEU A 366 13.47 17.77 -1.73
C LEU A 366 14.23 17.97 -0.41
N PRO A 367 14.55 19.20 0.05
CA PRO A 367 15.18 19.38 1.36
C PRO A 367 14.35 18.86 2.53
N THR A 368 13.02 18.78 2.38
CA THR A 368 12.13 18.27 3.44
C THR A 368 12.26 16.76 3.64
N TRP A 369 12.78 16.01 2.65
CA TRP A 369 13.01 14.58 2.73
C TRP A 369 14.25 14.20 3.54
N LYS A 370 15.20 15.11 3.71
CA LYS A 370 16.41 14.89 4.52
C LYS A 370 17.14 13.61 4.14
N LEU A 371 17.33 13.38 2.84
CA LEU A 371 17.89 12.12 2.31
C LEU A 371 19.28 11.79 2.85
N GLU A 372 20.08 12.79 3.20
CA GLU A 372 21.43 12.65 3.78
C GLU A 372 21.41 12.44 5.31
N GLU A 373 20.24 12.66 5.96
CA GLU A 373 20.10 12.49 7.38
C GLU A 373 19.51 11.11 7.70
N ASN A 374 19.98 10.46 8.77
CA ASN A 374 19.42 9.22 9.32
C ASN A 374 19.13 8.13 8.26
N PHE A 375 20.00 8.03 7.24
CA PHE A 375 19.83 7.08 6.11
C PHE A 375 18.47 7.21 5.40
N SER A 376 17.91 8.42 5.29
CA SER A 376 16.60 8.73 4.73
C SER A 376 15.43 8.06 5.45
N LYS A 377 15.59 7.58 6.68
CA LYS A 377 14.53 6.89 7.43
C LYS A 377 13.32 7.78 7.69
N ASP A 378 13.54 9.10 7.85
CA ASP A 378 12.44 10.05 8.04
C ASP A 378 11.51 10.09 6.82
N ALA A 379 12.04 9.96 5.60
CA ALA A 379 11.27 9.93 4.36
C ALA A 379 10.78 8.52 3.98
N SER A 380 11.01 7.52 4.81
CA SER A 380 10.67 6.13 4.53
C SER A 380 9.40 5.68 5.24
N LEU A 381 8.56 4.91 4.55
CA LEU A 381 7.53 4.12 5.20
C LEU A 381 8.22 2.96 5.92
N GLN A 382 7.91 2.79 7.21
CA GLN A 382 8.48 1.76 8.06
C GLN A 382 7.36 0.85 8.56
N VAL A 383 7.49 -0.47 8.40
CA VAL A 383 6.49 -1.44 8.85
C VAL A 383 7.18 -2.49 9.71
N ASP A 384 6.73 -2.60 10.97
CA ASP A 384 7.26 -3.54 11.96
C ASP A 384 6.67 -4.93 11.75
N TYR A 385 5.35 -5.02 11.57
CA TYR A 385 4.68 -6.28 11.24
C TYR A 385 3.36 -6.09 10.51
N VAL A 386 2.94 -7.18 9.86
CA VAL A 386 1.58 -7.37 9.34
C VAL A 386 1.03 -8.67 9.92
N ARG A 387 -0.17 -8.64 10.51
CA ARG A 387 -0.86 -9.80 11.06
C ARG A 387 -2.31 -9.86 10.62
N ILE A 388 -2.77 -11.06 10.28
CA ILE A 388 -4.16 -11.30 9.87
C ILE A 388 -4.69 -12.52 10.60
N TRP A 389 -5.84 -12.35 11.27
CA TRP A 389 -6.53 -13.40 12.00
C TRP A 389 -7.89 -13.69 11.40
N ALA A 390 -8.33 -14.93 11.57
CA ALA A 390 -9.70 -15.34 11.33
C ALA A 390 -10.67 -14.64 12.30
N LEU A 391 -11.93 -14.42 11.85
CA LEU A 391 -13.00 -13.91 12.71
C LEU A 391 -13.31 -14.85 13.87
#